data_4d7bbd7c5081522e73cf17d45bbc2bc9
#
_entry.id   4d7bbd7c5081522e73cf17d45bbc2bc9
#
_cell.length_a   1.000
_cell.length_b   1.000
_cell.length_c   1.000
_cell.angle_alpha   90.00
_cell.angle_beta   90.00
_cell.angle_gamma   90.00
#
_symmetry.space_group_name_H-M   'P 1'
#
loop_
_entity.id
_entity.type
_entity.pdbx_description
1 polymer ?
#
loop_
_entity_poly.entity_id
_entity_poly.type
_entity_poly.pdbx_seq_one_letter_code
_entity_poly.pdbx_strand_id
1 'polypeptide(L)'
;KGARLMIASTSEVYGDPSVHPQPESYWGNVNPVGPRGVYDEAKRFQEAITMAYHTYHGLETRIVRIFNTYGPRMRLNDGRVLPAFIGQALRGEDLTMFGDGSQTRSFCYVDDLVEGIVRLLHSDCPDPVNIGNPDEITIGQFAEEIIKLTGTDQKVIYKDLPIDDPKQRQPDITKAKALLGWEPQIDRAEGLKR
;
A
#
# COMPACT_ATOMS: atom_id res chain seq x y z
N LYS A 1 -16.56 10.24 25.92
CA LYS A 1 -15.27 10.88 26.26
C LYS A 1 -14.76 11.82 25.14
N GLY A 2 -15.49 12.01 24.03
CA GLY A 2 -15.11 12.89 22.93
C GLY A 2 -13.80 12.47 22.19
N ALA A 3 -13.44 11.20 22.23
CA ALA A 3 -12.25 10.70 21.57
C ALA A 3 -12.54 10.45 20.08
N ARG A 4 -11.57 10.78 19.24
CA ARG A 4 -11.57 10.52 17.82
C ARG A 4 -11.03 9.11 17.54
N LEU A 5 -11.68 8.34 16.67
CA LEU A 5 -11.26 7.00 16.26
C LEU A 5 -10.70 7.06 14.85
N MET A 6 -9.48 6.59 14.64
CA MET A 6 -8.96 6.32 13.30
C MET A 6 -8.76 4.81 13.10
N ILE A 7 -9.16 4.30 11.95
CA ILE A 7 -8.86 2.94 11.54
C ILE A 7 -7.85 2.92 10.40
N ALA A 8 -6.89 2.00 10.51
CA ALA A 8 -5.98 1.67 9.42
C ALA A 8 -6.65 0.65 8.50
N SER A 9 -7.21 1.13 7.40
CA SER A 9 -7.63 0.32 6.26
C SER A 9 -6.45 0.12 5.30
N THR A 10 -6.71 -0.38 4.11
CA THR A 10 -5.69 -0.83 3.18
C THR A 10 -6.13 -0.65 1.73
N SER A 11 -5.18 -0.55 0.81
CA SER A 11 -5.46 -0.63 -0.63
C SER A 11 -6.01 -1.98 -1.07
N GLU A 12 -5.92 -3.03 -0.23
CA GLU A 12 -6.48 -4.36 -0.54
C GLU A 12 -8.01 -4.36 -0.61
N VAL A 13 -8.69 -3.34 -0.06
CA VAL A 13 -10.16 -3.17 -0.22
C VAL A 13 -10.56 -2.98 -1.69
N TYR A 14 -9.63 -2.61 -2.55
CA TYR A 14 -9.84 -2.49 -4.00
C TYR A 14 -9.72 -3.82 -4.77
N GLY A 15 -9.13 -4.86 -4.16
CA GLY A 15 -8.94 -6.17 -4.80
C GLY A 15 -8.00 -6.12 -6.01
N ASP A 16 -8.33 -6.87 -7.08
CA ASP A 16 -7.70 -6.73 -8.40
C ASP A 16 -8.45 -5.65 -9.20
N PRO A 17 -7.97 -4.39 -9.20
CA PRO A 17 -8.79 -3.27 -9.62
C PRO A 17 -8.97 -3.19 -11.13
N SER A 18 -10.21 -2.92 -11.55
CA SER A 18 -10.55 -2.57 -12.94
C SER A 18 -10.50 -1.07 -13.23
N VAL A 19 -10.22 -0.25 -12.21
CA VAL A 19 -10.03 1.22 -12.31
C VAL A 19 -8.62 1.57 -11.89
N HIS A 20 -7.93 2.38 -12.69
CA HIS A 20 -6.53 2.72 -12.48
C HIS A 20 -6.25 4.20 -12.86
N PRO A 21 -5.61 5.02 -11.99
CA PRO A 21 -5.33 4.75 -10.57
C PRO A 21 -6.63 4.58 -9.75
N GLN A 22 -6.53 4.02 -8.52
CA GLN A 22 -7.69 3.75 -7.69
C GLN A 22 -8.11 4.98 -6.87
N PRO A 23 -9.28 5.61 -7.19
CA PRO A 23 -9.86 6.66 -6.36
C PRO A 23 -10.70 6.06 -5.22
N GLU A 24 -10.96 6.83 -4.17
CA GLU A 24 -11.74 6.37 -3.03
C GLU A 24 -13.20 6.03 -3.39
N SER A 25 -13.74 6.60 -4.47
CA SER A 25 -15.07 6.30 -5.01
C SER A 25 -15.19 4.93 -5.67
N TYR A 26 -14.07 4.27 -5.96
CA TYR A 26 -14.07 2.92 -6.52
C TYR A 26 -14.32 1.88 -5.43
N TRP A 27 -15.36 1.06 -5.60
CA TRP A 27 -15.78 0.08 -4.58
C TRP A 27 -14.95 -1.20 -4.55
N GLY A 28 -14.10 -1.39 -5.54
CA GLY A 28 -13.20 -2.53 -5.61
C GLY A 28 -13.76 -3.72 -6.40
N ASN A 29 -12.87 -4.67 -6.63
CA ASN A 29 -13.13 -5.97 -7.27
C ASN A 29 -12.43 -7.05 -6.44
N VAL A 30 -13.08 -7.49 -5.37
CA VAL A 30 -12.54 -8.47 -4.40
C VAL A 30 -13.19 -9.82 -4.63
N ASN A 31 -12.38 -10.91 -4.61
CA ASN A 31 -12.87 -12.27 -4.54
C ASN A 31 -13.12 -12.64 -3.07
N PRO A 32 -14.39 -12.62 -2.57
CA PRO A 32 -14.67 -12.80 -1.15
C PRO A 32 -14.42 -14.21 -0.64
N VAL A 33 -14.35 -15.20 -1.53
CA VAL A 33 -14.10 -16.62 -1.20
C VAL A 33 -12.71 -17.09 -1.63
N GLY A 34 -11.91 -16.20 -2.20
CA GLY A 34 -10.53 -16.47 -2.59
C GLY A 34 -9.57 -16.54 -1.40
N PRO A 35 -8.32 -16.97 -1.61
CA PRO A 35 -7.33 -17.15 -0.54
C PRO A 35 -6.99 -15.84 0.18
N ARG A 36 -7.19 -14.67 -0.45
CA ARG A 36 -7.00 -13.34 0.14
C ARG A 36 -8.24 -12.81 0.83
N GLY A 37 -9.42 -13.39 0.56
CA GLY A 37 -10.73 -12.88 0.96
C GLY A 37 -10.87 -12.63 2.46
N VAL A 38 -10.24 -13.43 3.32
CA VAL A 38 -10.28 -13.24 4.78
C VAL A 38 -9.76 -11.86 5.18
N TYR A 39 -8.62 -11.45 4.63
CA TYR A 39 -8.04 -10.14 4.95
C TYR A 39 -8.79 -9.00 4.26
N ASP A 40 -9.05 -9.14 2.98
CA ASP A 40 -9.66 -8.10 2.16
C ASP A 40 -11.07 -7.76 2.67
N GLU A 41 -11.90 -8.77 2.90
CA GLU A 41 -13.27 -8.59 3.41
C GLU A 41 -13.30 -8.16 4.89
N ALA A 42 -12.35 -8.60 5.73
CA ALA A 42 -12.27 -8.10 7.09
C ALA A 42 -11.98 -6.57 7.11
N LYS A 43 -11.12 -6.08 6.20
CA LYS A 43 -10.85 -4.64 6.07
C LYS A 43 -12.03 -3.87 5.48
N ARG A 44 -12.74 -4.42 4.50
CA ARG A 44 -13.98 -3.85 3.95
C ARG A 44 -15.07 -3.77 5.02
N PHE A 45 -15.25 -4.84 5.79
CA PHE A 45 -16.17 -4.83 6.93
C PHE A 45 -15.78 -3.81 7.99
N GLN A 46 -14.49 -3.67 8.30
CA GLN A 46 -14.00 -2.66 9.24
C GLN A 46 -14.36 -1.24 8.80
N GLU A 47 -14.24 -0.89 7.51
CA GLU A 47 -14.70 0.41 6.99
C GLU A 47 -16.23 0.55 7.15
N ALA A 48 -16.98 -0.46 6.72
CA ALA A 48 -18.45 -0.42 6.77
C ALA A 48 -18.98 -0.21 8.20
N ILE A 49 -18.47 -0.97 9.18
CA ILE A 49 -18.90 -0.83 10.57
C ILE A 49 -18.48 0.53 11.17
N THR A 50 -17.30 1.03 10.80
CA THR A 50 -16.83 2.34 11.24
C THR A 50 -17.73 3.46 10.73
N MET A 51 -18.11 3.44 9.44
CA MET A 51 -19.05 4.39 8.86
C MET A 51 -20.44 4.28 9.47
N ALA A 52 -20.92 3.06 9.79
CA ALA A 52 -22.18 2.89 10.48
C ALA A 52 -22.19 3.56 11.86
N TYR A 53 -21.13 3.38 12.65
CA TYR A 53 -21.00 4.08 13.94
C TYR A 53 -20.89 5.60 13.80
N HIS A 54 -20.21 6.09 12.77
CA HIS A 54 -20.20 7.51 12.46
C HIS A 54 -21.62 8.02 12.17
N THR A 55 -22.33 7.36 11.26
CA THR A 55 -23.66 7.79 10.77
C THR A 55 -24.75 7.71 11.86
N TYR A 56 -24.81 6.57 12.57
CA TYR A 56 -25.93 6.31 13.50
C TYR A 56 -25.66 6.72 14.95
N HIS A 57 -24.41 6.90 15.32
CA HIS A 57 -24.02 7.23 16.70
C HIS A 57 -23.18 8.50 16.83
N GLY A 58 -22.92 9.20 15.71
CA GLY A 58 -22.13 10.44 15.71
C GLY A 58 -20.69 10.28 16.18
N LEU A 59 -20.11 9.05 16.01
CA LEU A 59 -18.73 8.82 16.40
C LEU A 59 -17.78 9.59 15.48
N GLU A 60 -16.84 10.32 16.05
CA GLU A 60 -15.76 10.99 15.33
C GLU A 60 -14.78 9.97 14.74
N THR A 61 -14.94 9.65 13.44
CA THR A 61 -14.15 8.59 12.77
C THR A 61 -13.26 9.14 11.66
N ARG A 62 -12.14 8.46 11.41
CA ARG A 62 -11.26 8.65 10.26
C ARG A 62 -10.88 7.29 9.69
N ILE A 63 -10.77 7.20 8.37
CA ILE A 63 -10.43 5.96 7.67
C ILE A 63 -9.26 6.25 6.74
N VAL A 64 -8.08 5.67 7.01
CA VAL A 64 -6.94 5.75 6.10
C VAL A 64 -6.83 4.47 5.29
N ARG A 65 -6.84 4.56 3.95
CA ARG A 65 -6.49 3.46 3.04
C ARG A 65 -5.01 3.53 2.72
N ILE A 66 -4.25 2.67 3.40
CA ILE A 66 -2.79 2.63 3.29
C ILE A 66 -2.39 1.83 2.05
N PHE A 67 -1.58 2.43 1.18
CA PHE A 67 -0.92 1.74 0.08
C PHE A 67 0.44 1.19 0.52
N ASN A 68 1.11 0.44 -0.38
CA ASN A 68 2.37 -0.23 -0.04
C ASN A 68 3.37 0.77 0.55
N THR A 69 3.80 0.49 1.77
CA THR A 69 4.69 1.36 2.53
C THR A 69 5.96 0.62 2.89
N TYR A 70 7.08 1.33 2.89
CA TYR A 70 8.39 0.80 3.26
C TYR A 70 9.17 1.81 4.11
N GLY A 71 10.22 1.32 4.77
CA GLY A 71 11.12 2.14 5.56
C GLY A 71 11.94 1.33 6.56
N PRO A 72 12.77 1.99 7.38
CA PRO A 72 13.58 1.36 8.41
C PRO A 72 12.75 0.50 9.37
N ARG A 73 13.36 -0.55 9.92
CA ARG A 73 12.74 -1.50 10.87
C ARG A 73 11.62 -2.37 10.28
N MET A 74 11.47 -2.38 8.94
CA MET A 74 10.59 -3.33 8.27
C MET A 74 11.12 -4.76 8.47
N ARG A 75 10.24 -5.73 8.77
CA ARG A 75 10.66 -7.12 8.95
C ARG A 75 11.06 -7.72 7.62
N LEU A 76 12.25 -8.34 7.54
CA LEU A 76 12.75 -8.97 6.31
C LEU A 76 11.88 -10.15 5.84
N ASN A 77 11.25 -10.86 6.77
CA ASN A 77 10.44 -12.06 6.51
C ASN A 77 8.94 -11.78 6.63
N ASP A 78 8.44 -10.63 6.17
CA ASP A 78 7.02 -10.31 6.22
C ASP A 78 6.23 -10.75 4.97
N GLY A 79 6.92 -11.34 3.99
CA GLY A 79 6.31 -11.87 2.76
C GLY A 79 6.11 -10.84 1.65
N ARG A 80 6.45 -9.56 1.86
CA ARG A 80 6.32 -8.53 0.84
C ARG A 80 7.57 -8.45 -0.04
N VAL A 81 7.38 -8.00 -1.29
CA VAL A 81 8.42 -7.99 -2.31
C VAL A 81 9.64 -7.13 -1.95
N LEU A 82 9.41 -5.92 -1.38
CA LEU A 82 10.50 -4.99 -1.08
C LEU A 82 11.49 -5.55 -0.05
N PRO A 83 11.05 -5.96 1.17
CA PRO A 83 11.99 -6.55 2.13
C PRO A 83 12.57 -7.88 1.66
N ALA A 84 11.84 -8.65 0.83
CA ALA A 84 12.37 -9.89 0.25
C ALA A 84 13.55 -9.59 -0.68
N PHE A 85 13.39 -8.68 -1.65
CA PHE A 85 14.45 -8.33 -2.59
C PHE A 85 15.68 -7.72 -1.89
N ILE A 86 15.48 -6.77 -0.99
CA ILE A 86 16.59 -6.18 -0.23
C ILE A 86 17.31 -7.24 0.59
N GLY A 87 16.54 -8.08 1.33
CA GLY A 87 17.12 -9.14 2.16
C GLY A 87 17.89 -10.17 1.34
N GLN A 88 17.38 -10.59 0.19
CA GLN A 88 18.05 -11.52 -0.73
C GLN A 88 19.34 -10.89 -1.30
N ALA A 89 19.24 -9.67 -1.83
CA ALA A 89 20.41 -8.98 -2.38
C ALA A 89 21.54 -8.83 -1.35
N LEU A 90 21.22 -8.40 -0.13
CA LEU A 90 22.22 -8.21 0.94
C LEU A 90 22.83 -9.52 1.45
N ARG A 91 22.14 -10.67 1.30
CA ARG A 91 22.66 -11.99 1.66
C ARG A 91 23.39 -12.69 0.51
N GLY A 92 23.44 -12.08 -0.67
CA GLY A 92 24.01 -12.70 -1.87
C GLY A 92 23.15 -13.83 -2.43
N GLU A 93 21.84 -13.78 -2.21
CA GLU A 93 20.85 -14.72 -2.74
C GLU A 93 20.19 -14.16 -4.00
N ASP A 94 19.81 -15.01 -4.94
CA ASP A 94 19.07 -14.60 -6.13
C ASP A 94 17.69 -14.03 -5.76
N LEU A 95 17.24 -12.99 -6.46
CA LEU A 95 15.97 -12.31 -6.20
C LEU A 95 14.80 -13.14 -6.72
N THR A 96 13.84 -13.47 -5.85
CA THR A 96 12.68 -14.27 -6.21
C THR A 96 11.55 -13.41 -6.75
N MET A 97 11.29 -13.48 -8.06
CA MET A 97 10.22 -12.81 -8.78
C MET A 97 9.01 -13.73 -8.90
N PHE A 98 7.84 -13.30 -8.44
CA PHE A 98 6.58 -14.00 -8.69
C PHE A 98 5.94 -13.44 -9.97
N GLY A 99 5.48 -14.34 -10.87
CA GLY A 99 5.01 -13.95 -12.20
C GLY A 99 6.16 -13.52 -13.12
N ASP A 100 5.85 -12.75 -14.14
CA ASP A 100 6.82 -12.24 -15.15
C ASP A 100 7.43 -10.88 -14.77
N GLY A 101 7.03 -10.30 -13.63
CA GLY A 101 7.50 -9.00 -13.17
C GLY A 101 6.78 -7.81 -13.81
N SER A 102 5.76 -8.02 -14.65
CA SER A 102 4.97 -6.94 -15.27
C SER A 102 3.96 -6.30 -14.31
N GLN A 103 3.61 -6.98 -13.21
CA GLN A 103 2.73 -6.42 -12.20
C GLN A 103 3.33 -5.14 -11.60
N THR A 104 2.46 -4.16 -11.32
CA THR A 104 2.90 -2.84 -10.86
C THR A 104 2.57 -2.61 -9.39
N ARG A 105 3.41 -1.83 -8.72
CA ARG A 105 3.18 -1.34 -7.36
C ARG A 105 3.67 0.10 -7.23
N SER A 106 3.12 0.77 -6.22
CA SER A 106 3.54 2.11 -5.81
C SER A 106 4.01 2.04 -4.36
N PHE A 107 5.21 2.53 -4.08
CA PHE A 107 5.83 2.41 -2.76
C PHE A 107 5.96 3.78 -2.11
N CYS A 108 5.34 3.94 -0.94
CA CYS A 108 5.39 5.15 -0.12
C CYS A 108 6.41 5.00 1.01
N TYR A 109 7.27 5.99 1.20
CA TYR A 109 8.17 5.99 2.35
C TYR A 109 7.40 6.23 3.65
N VAL A 110 7.85 5.58 4.73
CA VAL A 110 7.10 5.53 6.00
C VAL A 110 6.86 6.91 6.62
N ASP A 111 7.81 7.85 6.51
CA ASP A 111 7.65 9.18 7.08
C ASP A 111 6.54 9.97 6.37
N ASP A 112 6.44 9.86 5.04
CA ASP A 112 5.35 10.45 4.27
C ASP A 112 3.99 9.85 4.67
N LEU A 113 3.94 8.52 4.83
CA LEU A 113 2.72 7.85 5.30
C LEU A 113 2.29 8.36 6.68
N VAL A 114 3.22 8.44 7.63
CA VAL A 114 2.94 8.91 9.00
C VAL A 114 2.43 10.33 8.99
N GLU A 115 3.04 11.22 8.20
CA GLU A 115 2.57 12.60 8.04
C GLU A 115 1.14 12.65 7.50
N GLY A 116 0.83 11.86 6.46
CA GLY A 116 -0.52 11.75 5.91
C GLY A 116 -1.55 11.24 6.94
N ILE A 117 -1.19 10.23 7.73
CA ILE A 117 -2.02 9.71 8.82
C ILE A 117 -2.30 10.80 9.87
N VAL A 118 -1.27 11.54 10.29
CA VAL A 118 -1.42 12.61 11.29
C VAL A 118 -2.32 13.71 10.78
N ARG A 119 -2.14 14.17 9.55
CA ARG A 119 -3.03 15.20 8.94
C ARG A 119 -4.47 14.70 8.84
N LEU A 120 -4.69 13.47 8.42
CA LEU A 120 -6.02 12.88 8.35
C LEU A 120 -6.67 12.78 9.74
N LEU A 121 -5.91 12.36 10.76
CA LEU A 121 -6.41 12.29 12.14
C LEU A 121 -6.93 13.65 12.64
N HIS A 122 -6.26 14.74 12.27
CA HIS A 122 -6.64 16.09 12.67
C HIS A 122 -7.66 16.75 11.74
N SER A 123 -7.96 16.17 10.58
CA SER A 123 -9.00 16.68 9.67
C SER A 123 -10.41 16.38 10.17
N ASP A 124 -11.41 16.96 9.50
CA ASP A 124 -12.82 16.67 9.78
C ASP A 124 -13.46 15.69 8.77
N CYS A 125 -12.64 15.02 7.95
CA CYS A 125 -13.09 14.09 6.92
C CYS A 125 -13.38 12.70 7.52
N PRO A 126 -14.64 12.24 7.62
CA PRO A 126 -14.97 10.89 8.10
C PRO A 126 -14.81 9.82 7.02
N ASP A 127 -14.83 10.22 5.75
CA ASP A 127 -14.75 9.30 4.61
C ASP A 127 -13.33 8.72 4.45
N PRO A 128 -13.20 7.56 3.79
CA PRO A 128 -11.90 7.00 3.46
C PRO A 128 -11.02 7.98 2.66
N VAL A 129 -9.72 7.99 2.97
CA VAL A 129 -8.70 8.75 2.25
C VAL A 129 -7.51 7.84 1.92
N ASN A 130 -7.12 7.82 0.65
CA ASN A 130 -5.92 7.13 0.19
C ASN A 130 -4.67 7.88 0.64
N ILE A 131 -3.76 7.17 1.32
CA ILE A 131 -2.41 7.67 1.61
C ILE A 131 -1.40 6.71 1.01
N GLY A 132 -0.62 7.21 0.06
CA GLY A 132 0.35 6.42 -0.70
C GLY A 132 1.09 7.29 -1.72
N ASN A 133 2.13 6.74 -2.33
CA ASN A 133 2.87 7.42 -3.40
C ASN A 133 2.29 7.00 -4.76
N PRO A 134 1.90 7.93 -5.65
CA PRO A 134 1.40 7.61 -6.99
C PRO A 134 2.51 7.21 -7.98
N ASP A 135 3.80 7.27 -7.60
CA ASP A 135 4.90 6.82 -8.44
C ASP A 135 4.88 5.29 -8.59
N GLU A 136 4.39 4.83 -9.74
CA GLU A 136 4.18 3.42 -10.06
C GLU A 136 5.40 2.82 -10.77
N ILE A 137 5.74 1.59 -10.39
CA ILE A 137 6.86 0.86 -10.99
C ILE A 137 6.47 -0.62 -11.18
N THR A 138 6.98 -1.26 -12.24
CA THR A 138 6.86 -2.70 -12.39
C THR A 138 7.78 -3.41 -11.38
N ILE A 139 7.39 -4.62 -10.96
CA ILE A 139 8.23 -5.40 -10.03
C ILE A 139 9.56 -5.79 -10.70
N GLY A 140 9.57 -5.98 -12.03
CA GLY A 140 10.80 -6.20 -12.81
C GLY A 140 11.77 -5.02 -12.70
N GLN A 141 11.30 -3.80 -12.99
CA GLN A 141 12.10 -2.59 -12.85
C GLN A 141 12.56 -2.36 -11.41
N PHE A 142 11.70 -2.69 -10.44
CA PHE A 142 12.06 -2.58 -9.03
C PHE A 142 13.19 -3.55 -8.63
N ALA A 143 13.19 -4.78 -9.14
CA ALA A 143 14.30 -5.72 -8.93
C ALA A 143 15.62 -5.18 -9.51
N GLU A 144 15.60 -4.61 -10.72
CA GLU A 144 16.78 -3.98 -11.33
C GLU A 144 17.30 -2.80 -10.49
N GLU A 145 16.38 -1.99 -9.95
CA GLU A 145 16.72 -0.86 -9.07
C GLU A 145 17.43 -1.35 -7.78
N ILE A 146 16.94 -2.42 -7.16
CA ILE A 146 17.57 -3.02 -5.96
C ILE A 146 18.95 -3.62 -6.29
N ILE A 147 19.08 -4.36 -7.38
CA ILE A 147 20.36 -4.92 -7.83
C ILE A 147 21.38 -3.79 -8.02
N LYS A 148 20.98 -2.73 -8.71
CA LYS A 148 21.86 -1.56 -8.94
C LYS A 148 22.24 -0.84 -7.65
N LEU A 149 21.27 -0.67 -6.73
CA LEU A 149 21.49 0.04 -5.46
C LEU A 149 22.42 -0.73 -4.53
N THR A 150 22.27 -2.06 -4.47
CA THR A 150 23.07 -2.93 -3.61
C THR A 150 24.42 -3.33 -4.23
N GLY A 151 24.61 -3.08 -5.54
CA GLY A 151 25.81 -3.49 -6.26
C GLY A 151 26.01 -5.00 -6.33
N THR A 152 24.93 -5.77 -6.23
CA THR A 152 24.96 -7.24 -6.29
C THR A 152 24.94 -7.75 -7.73
N ASP A 153 25.56 -8.94 -7.97
CA ASP A 153 25.55 -9.64 -9.26
C ASP A 153 24.48 -10.74 -9.30
N GLN A 154 23.53 -10.74 -8.33
CA GLN A 154 22.51 -11.75 -8.21
C GLN A 154 21.52 -11.72 -9.39
N LYS A 155 20.99 -12.90 -9.71
CA LYS A 155 20.01 -13.06 -10.80
C LYS A 155 18.59 -12.95 -10.26
N VAL A 156 17.64 -12.77 -11.18
CA VAL A 156 16.22 -12.88 -10.89
C VAL A 156 15.76 -14.31 -11.22
N ILE A 157 15.14 -14.98 -10.23
CA ILE A 157 14.54 -16.31 -10.38
C ILE A 157 13.02 -16.14 -10.40
N TYR A 158 12.37 -16.66 -11.43
CA TYR A 158 10.93 -16.55 -11.61
C TYR A 158 10.19 -17.72 -10.96
N LYS A 159 9.07 -17.44 -10.29
CA LYS A 159 8.14 -18.39 -9.68
C LYS A 159 6.71 -18.08 -10.10
N ASP A 160 5.81 -19.04 -9.97
CA ASP A 160 4.39 -18.84 -10.29
C ASP A 160 3.78 -17.71 -9.45
N LEU A 161 2.95 -16.89 -10.10
CA LEU A 161 2.23 -15.82 -9.43
C LEU A 161 1.19 -16.43 -8.46
N PRO A 162 1.10 -15.93 -7.20
CA PRO A 162 0.04 -16.35 -6.29
C PRO A 162 -1.35 -16.05 -6.85
N ILE A 163 -2.30 -16.92 -6.52
CA ILE A 163 -3.71 -16.76 -6.90
C ILE A 163 -4.26 -15.46 -6.29
N ASP A 164 -5.03 -14.71 -7.07
CA ASP A 164 -5.66 -13.43 -6.70
C ASP A 164 -4.66 -12.32 -6.32
N ASP A 165 -3.37 -12.42 -6.72
CA ASP A 165 -2.45 -11.30 -6.52
C ASP A 165 -2.80 -10.15 -7.49
N PRO A 166 -3.01 -8.91 -6.98
CA PRO A 166 -3.41 -7.78 -7.83
C PRO A 166 -2.36 -7.49 -8.92
N LYS A 167 -2.82 -7.29 -10.16
CA LYS A 167 -1.93 -7.00 -11.28
C LYS A 167 -1.37 -5.57 -11.23
N GLN A 168 -2.15 -4.62 -10.72
CA GLN A 168 -1.77 -3.21 -10.65
C GLN A 168 -2.26 -2.57 -9.35
N ARG A 169 -1.47 -1.63 -8.81
CA ARG A 169 -1.83 -0.90 -7.58
C ARG A 169 -1.20 0.48 -7.57
N GLN A 170 -2.04 1.52 -7.75
CA GLN A 170 -1.62 2.91 -7.74
C GLN A 170 -2.69 3.79 -7.07
N PRO A 171 -2.36 4.55 -6.00
CA PRO A 171 -3.34 5.43 -5.38
C PRO A 171 -3.66 6.64 -6.26
N ASP A 172 -4.93 6.98 -6.40
CA ASP A 172 -5.31 8.35 -6.65
C ASP A 172 -5.27 9.12 -5.33
N ILE A 173 -4.42 10.14 -5.23
CA ILE A 173 -4.23 10.96 -4.03
C ILE A 173 -4.84 12.37 -4.15
N THR A 174 -5.71 12.59 -5.15
CA THR A 174 -6.36 13.89 -5.38
C THR A 174 -7.11 14.35 -4.14
N LYS A 175 -7.81 13.45 -3.46
CA LYS A 175 -8.53 13.74 -2.23
C LYS A 175 -7.59 14.12 -1.08
N ALA A 176 -6.49 13.40 -0.88
CA ALA A 176 -5.49 13.72 0.13
C ALA A 176 -4.84 15.09 -0.11
N LYS A 177 -4.51 15.42 -1.37
CA LYS A 177 -3.99 16.74 -1.74
C LYS A 177 -4.99 17.85 -1.43
N ALA A 178 -6.24 17.70 -1.83
CA ALA A 178 -7.27 18.72 -1.67
C ALA A 178 -7.66 18.96 -0.21
N LEU A 179 -7.84 17.89 0.58
CA LEU A 179 -8.36 17.97 1.95
C LEU A 179 -7.28 18.16 3.01
N LEU A 180 -6.10 17.56 2.80
CA LEU A 180 -5.04 17.53 3.80
C LEU A 180 -3.83 18.40 3.43
N GLY A 181 -3.78 18.94 2.21
CA GLY A 181 -2.57 19.55 1.67
C GLY A 181 -1.38 18.59 1.68
N TRP A 182 -1.65 17.28 1.55
CA TRP A 182 -0.64 16.23 1.67
C TRP A 182 -0.32 15.59 0.32
N GLU A 183 0.95 15.40 0.07
CA GLU A 183 1.51 14.56 -0.98
C GLU A 183 2.87 14.00 -0.51
N PRO A 184 3.31 12.83 -1.02
CA PRO A 184 4.60 12.27 -0.66
C PRO A 184 5.74 13.19 -1.11
N GLN A 185 6.76 13.33 -0.26
CA GLN A 185 7.92 14.20 -0.47
C GLN A 185 9.19 13.42 -0.73
N ILE A 186 9.24 12.16 -0.30
CA ILE A 186 10.45 11.32 -0.41
C ILE A 186 10.28 10.43 -1.63
N ASP A 187 11.13 10.66 -2.62
CA ASP A 187 11.15 9.78 -3.79
C ASP A 187 11.70 8.38 -3.45
N ARG A 188 11.39 7.40 -4.31
CA ARG A 188 11.76 6.00 -4.06
C ARG A 188 13.27 5.81 -3.98
N ALA A 189 14.02 6.46 -4.86
CA ALA A 189 15.49 6.32 -4.91
C ALA A 189 16.16 6.85 -3.64
N GLU A 190 15.65 7.94 -3.07
CA GLU A 190 16.13 8.48 -1.79
C GLU A 190 15.67 7.59 -0.62
N GLY A 191 14.40 7.18 -0.61
CA GLY A 191 13.86 6.35 0.48
C GLY A 191 14.51 4.96 0.58
N LEU A 192 14.95 4.39 -0.54
CA LEU A 192 15.66 3.10 -0.56
C LEU A 192 17.10 3.19 0.00
N LYS A 193 17.71 4.38 0.03
CA LYS A 193 19.04 4.58 0.63
C LYS A 193 19.00 4.73 2.15
N ARG A 194 17.85 5.12 2.70
CA ARG A 194 17.63 5.29 4.14
C ARG A 194 17.37 3.95 4.84
#